data_15d0a844f2d7cf5e0428a48195104817
#
_entry.id   15d0a844f2d7cf5e0428a48195104817
#
_cell.length_a   1.000
_cell.length_b   1.000
_cell.length_c   1.000
_cell.angle_alpha   90.00
_cell.angle_beta   90.00
_cell.angle_gamma   90.00
#
_symmetry.space_group_name_H-M   'P 1'
#
loop_
_entity.id
_entity.type
_entity.pdbx_description
1 polymer ?
#
loop_
_entity_poly.entity_id
_entity_poly.type
_entity_poly.pdbx_seq_one_letter_code
_entity_poly.pdbx_strand_id
1 'polypeptide(L)'
;LPEADYSGIRSESVDVAIMEKMADISVVPARFKWSDLGSWQSLLEVSPTDQDGNVIIGDVVAFDCKNSYLRSEGRLLSVIGLRDMAVIATSDATFVAPVSKSQNVKQIVARLEKTGRLESRVTPVHDRMPDAGSHAARIRHWLFDETLPLWSTKGVDHVHGGFHEALTLHAEPVARDKRMRTMGRQIYAFGVAHEMGWNGPALDLIDHGIRFIEQHGRSKNGGWVRTLGVDGSVSDSAEDAYDHSCILLALAFALKAGHKDAARLGSETFAFIDRHLSADGGASFLETSQGGNPRRSNPHMHLFEAFLAWHKVTGEAAYLARATKIANLFAARFFDPDTWTLGEYFESDWLPAAGDKGTWTEPGHHFEWASLLVEYGEAANQPEFFGFARKLYASAIANGLNRATGLAYDAVSKSGIPLVRTSRSWPQTEALKAAMALDRIHGPDMKPEIEARANRLFRWHIEPAPEGMWIDLIDEKGRAKSADVPASIFYHLVYALTAYLRTEHAG
;
A
#
# COMPACT_ATOMS: atom_id res chain seq x y z
N LEU A 1 12.80 33.57 5.65
CA LEU A 1 12.42 34.66 4.76
C LEU A 1 10.97 34.40 4.35
N PRO A 2 10.10 35.45 4.29
CA PRO A 2 8.74 35.27 3.76
C PRO A 2 8.79 34.79 2.29
N GLU A 3 7.88 33.91 1.90
CA GLU A 3 7.83 33.31 0.56
C GLU A 3 7.75 34.37 -0.56
N ALA A 4 7.07 35.47 -0.29
CA ALA A 4 6.96 36.61 -1.20
C ALA A 4 8.30 37.28 -1.51
N ASP A 5 9.22 37.32 -0.54
CA ASP A 5 10.56 37.90 -0.73
C ASP A 5 11.47 36.92 -1.49
N TYR A 6 11.26 35.61 -1.32
CA TYR A 6 12.04 34.57 -1.98
C TYR A 6 11.65 34.41 -3.47
N SER A 7 10.38 34.50 -3.78
CA SER A 7 9.87 34.38 -5.15
C SER A 7 10.31 35.53 -6.10
N GLY A 8 10.73 36.66 -5.54
CA GLY A 8 11.25 37.80 -6.29
C GLY A 8 12.76 37.73 -6.60
N ILE A 9 13.48 36.73 -6.05
CA ILE A 9 14.93 36.61 -6.25
C ILE A 9 15.21 36.02 -7.65
N ARG A 10 16.11 36.64 -8.41
CA ARG A 10 16.58 36.09 -9.69
C ARG A 10 17.29 34.77 -9.48
N SER A 11 16.98 33.76 -10.31
CA SER A 11 17.67 32.47 -10.33
C SER A 11 19.02 32.61 -11.04
N GLU A 12 20.00 33.14 -10.32
CA GLU A 12 21.40 33.29 -10.78
C GLU A 12 22.34 32.68 -9.76
N SER A 13 23.48 32.11 -10.21
CA SER A 13 24.53 31.64 -9.28
C SER A 13 25.16 32.82 -8.54
N VAL A 14 25.65 32.58 -7.33
CA VAL A 14 26.36 33.61 -6.55
C VAL A 14 27.56 34.16 -7.29
N ASP A 15 28.18 33.36 -8.15
CA ASP A 15 29.30 33.77 -8.97
C ASP A 15 28.90 34.89 -9.95
N VAL A 16 27.82 34.69 -10.71
CA VAL A 16 27.29 35.65 -11.68
C VAL A 16 26.61 36.84 -10.99
N ALA A 17 25.83 36.53 -9.94
CA ALA A 17 25.06 37.57 -9.25
C ALA A 17 25.93 38.56 -8.48
N ILE A 18 27.01 38.08 -7.85
CA ILE A 18 27.82 38.83 -6.91
C ILE A 18 29.33 38.85 -7.33
N MET A 19 29.94 37.67 -7.46
CA MET A 19 31.40 37.58 -7.58
C MET A 19 31.95 38.26 -8.84
N GLU A 20 31.34 38.07 -10.01
CA GLU A 20 31.76 38.70 -11.26
C GLU A 20 31.59 40.23 -11.28
N LYS A 21 30.78 40.78 -10.37
CA LYS A 21 30.49 42.22 -10.27
C LYS A 21 31.34 42.94 -9.23
N MET A 22 32.08 42.19 -8.42
CA MET A 22 32.93 42.79 -7.37
C MET A 22 34.28 43.24 -7.96
N ALA A 23 34.67 44.53 -7.67
CA ALA A 23 35.95 45.08 -8.11
C ALA A 23 37.12 44.55 -7.28
N ASP A 24 36.91 44.19 -6.01
CA ASP A 24 37.95 43.72 -5.09
C ASP A 24 37.59 42.34 -4.55
N ILE A 25 38.25 41.30 -5.05
CA ILE A 25 38.14 39.93 -4.56
C ILE A 25 39.49 39.43 -4.11
N SER A 26 39.58 38.97 -2.86
CA SER A 26 40.76 38.30 -2.35
C SER A 26 40.70 36.81 -2.62
N VAL A 27 41.69 36.25 -3.31
CA VAL A 27 41.78 34.81 -3.61
C VAL A 27 42.84 34.17 -2.71
N VAL A 28 42.43 33.14 -1.97
CA VAL A 28 43.35 32.32 -1.18
C VAL A 28 43.57 30.98 -1.91
N PRO A 29 44.78 30.67 -2.38
CA PRO A 29 45.05 29.44 -3.09
C PRO A 29 44.92 28.23 -2.13
N ALA A 30 44.01 27.30 -2.43
CA ALA A 30 43.87 26.06 -1.69
C ALA A 30 44.86 24.99 -2.19
N ARG A 31 45.45 24.22 -1.26
CA ARG A 31 46.40 23.12 -1.58
C ARG A 31 45.78 21.74 -1.41
N PHE A 32 44.47 21.67 -1.24
CA PHE A 32 43.73 20.41 -1.18
C PHE A 32 42.98 20.15 -2.50
N LYS A 33 42.73 18.88 -2.80
CA LYS A 33 41.89 18.51 -3.94
C LYS A 33 40.42 18.85 -3.62
N TRP A 34 39.80 19.62 -4.49
CA TRP A 34 38.38 19.95 -4.40
C TRP A 34 37.68 19.55 -5.69
N SER A 35 36.48 19.04 -5.56
CA SER A 35 35.57 18.74 -6.67
C SER A 35 34.15 19.03 -6.23
N ASP A 36 33.34 19.61 -7.12
CA ASP A 36 31.91 19.86 -6.92
C ASP A 36 31.04 18.58 -7.05
N LEU A 37 31.65 17.45 -7.45
CA LEU A 37 30.98 16.17 -7.69
C LEU A 37 29.73 16.25 -8.59
N GLY A 38 29.68 17.27 -9.46
CA GLY A 38 28.53 17.56 -10.33
C GLY A 38 28.40 16.64 -11.55
N SER A 39 29.27 15.63 -11.71
CA SER A 39 29.22 14.72 -12.85
C SER A 39 29.79 13.33 -12.51
N TRP A 40 29.43 12.32 -13.30
CA TRP A 40 29.99 10.97 -13.18
C TRP A 40 31.50 10.95 -13.48
N GLN A 41 31.97 11.89 -14.29
CA GLN A 41 33.39 12.07 -14.52
C GLN A 41 34.10 12.50 -13.24
N SER A 42 33.58 13.48 -12.53
CA SER A 42 34.15 13.92 -11.25
C SER A 42 34.16 12.80 -10.20
N LEU A 43 33.12 11.96 -10.19
CA LEU A 43 33.06 10.79 -9.32
C LEU A 43 34.11 9.73 -9.69
N LEU A 44 34.34 9.46 -10.99
CA LEU A 44 35.37 8.56 -11.44
C LEU A 44 36.79 9.04 -11.02
N GLU A 45 37.04 10.35 -11.08
CA GLU A 45 38.34 10.97 -10.73
C GLU A 45 38.66 10.94 -9.23
N VAL A 46 37.66 10.92 -8.36
CA VAL A 46 37.84 10.95 -6.90
C VAL A 46 37.62 9.61 -6.21
N SER A 47 37.01 8.63 -6.89
CA SER A 47 36.73 7.32 -6.32
C SER A 47 37.91 6.35 -6.45
N PRO A 48 38.07 5.38 -5.54
CA PRO A 48 39.03 4.30 -5.72
C PRO A 48 38.76 3.50 -6.98
N THR A 49 39.80 3.21 -7.77
CA THR A 49 39.74 2.45 -9.01
C THR A 49 40.41 1.09 -8.87
N ASP A 50 40.00 0.11 -9.66
CA ASP A 50 40.69 -1.15 -9.87
C ASP A 50 41.96 -0.97 -10.73
N GLN A 51 42.62 -2.11 -11.05
CA GLN A 51 43.89 -2.10 -11.84
C GLN A 51 43.68 -1.60 -13.28
N ASP A 52 42.47 -1.68 -13.81
CA ASP A 52 42.08 -1.22 -15.15
C ASP A 52 41.46 0.20 -15.15
N GLY A 53 41.48 0.88 -14.00
CA GLY A 53 40.95 2.24 -13.86
C GLY A 53 39.43 2.31 -13.72
N ASN A 54 38.74 1.19 -13.45
CA ASN A 54 37.29 1.21 -13.27
C ASN A 54 36.94 1.49 -11.82
N VAL A 55 35.84 2.23 -11.62
CA VAL A 55 35.11 2.31 -10.34
C VAL A 55 33.99 1.31 -10.37
N ILE A 56 33.98 0.36 -9.44
CA ILE A 56 32.97 -0.70 -9.34
C ILE A 56 32.24 -0.55 -8.01
N ILE A 57 30.91 -0.35 -8.08
CA ILE A 57 30.02 -0.18 -6.89
C ILE A 57 28.82 -1.10 -7.02
N GLY A 58 28.58 -1.91 -5.99
CA GLY A 58 27.45 -2.87 -5.95
C GLY A 58 27.76 -4.20 -6.64
N ASP A 59 26.72 -4.95 -7.01
CA ASP A 59 26.82 -6.26 -7.64
C ASP A 59 27.14 -6.11 -9.15
N VAL A 60 28.44 -6.04 -9.48
CA VAL A 60 28.93 -5.80 -10.85
C VAL A 60 29.98 -6.85 -11.23
N VAL A 61 29.78 -7.48 -12.39
CA VAL A 61 30.76 -8.34 -13.06
C VAL A 61 31.24 -7.65 -14.32
N ALA A 62 32.47 -7.16 -14.32
CA ALA A 62 33.10 -6.47 -15.45
C ALA A 62 34.18 -7.36 -16.09
N PHE A 63 34.18 -7.51 -17.41
CA PHE A 63 35.21 -8.22 -18.17
C PHE A 63 35.74 -7.35 -19.31
N ASP A 64 37.06 -7.23 -19.42
CA ASP A 64 37.74 -6.34 -20.41
C ASP A 64 37.21 -4.89 -20.42
N CYS A 65 36.92 -4.32 -19.23
CA CYS A 65 36.45 -2.93 -19.08
C CYS A 65 37.58 -2.04 -18.59
N LYS A 66 37.67 -0.78 -19.09
CA LYS A 66 38.70 0.21 -18.69
C LYS A 66 38.14 1.60 -18.49
N ASN A 67 38.66 2.30 -17.47
CA ASN A 67 38.35 3.72 -17.16
C ASN A 67 36.83 3.97 -17.07
N SER A 68 36.08 3.04 -16.53
CA SER A 68 34.62 3.09 -16.55
C SER A 68 34.06 3.21 -15.15
N TYR A 69 32.96 3.95 -15.01
CA TYR A 69 32.20 4.06 -13.76
C TYR A 69 31.02 3.08 -13.84
N LEU A 70 31.07 2.00 -13.07
CA LEU A 70 30.12 0.89 -13.12
C LEU A 70 29.45 0.78 -11.74
N ARG A 71 28.16 1.10 -11.68
CA ARG A 71 27.39 1.06 -10.43
C ARG A 71 26.09 0.29 -10.61
N SER A 72 25.80 -0.61 -9.69
CA SER A 72 24.53 -1.30 -9.61
C SER A 72 23.91 -1.19 -8.21
N GLU A 73 22.62 -0.91 -8.17
CA GLU A 73 21.81 -0.87 -6.96
C GLU A 73 20.79 -2.03 -7.01
N GLY A 74 21.15 -3.16 -6.39
CA GLY A 74 20.25 -4.29 -6.18
C GLY A 74 20.02 -5.26 -7.36
N ARG A 75 20.77 -5.15 -8.48
CA ARG A 75 20.74 -6.11 -9.59
C ARG A 75 22.16 -6.48 -9.98
N LEU A 76 22.37 -7.71 -10.47
CA LEU A 76 23.63 -8.05 -11.14
C LEU A 76 23.78 -7.23 -12.44
N LEU A 77 24.82 -6.40 -12.51
CA LEU A 77 25.24 -5.71 -13.72
C LEU A 77 26.42 -6.45 -14.34
N SER A 78 26.22 -7.10 -15.48
CA SER A 78 27.30 -7.75 -16.21
C SER A 78 27.65 -6.94 -17.46
N VAL A 79 28.91 -6.56 -17.60
CA VAL A 79 29.41 -5.72 -18.70
C VAL A 79 30.71 -6.27 -19.29
N ILE A 80 30.86 -6.16 -20.59
CA ILE A 80 32.05 -6.65 -21.33
C ILE A 80 32.54 -5.58 -22.29
N GLY A 81 33.85 -5.33 -22.33
CA GLY A 81 34.52 -4.55 -23.36
C GLY A 81 34.26 -3.05 -23.30
N LEU A 82 33.77 -2.52 -22.19
CA LEU A 82 33.49 -1.09 -22.07
C LEU A 82 34.76 -0.26 -21.82
N ARG A 83 34.82 0.91 -22.45
CA ARG A 83 35.92 1.88 -22.27
C ARG A 83 35.36 3.28 -22.11
N ASP A 84 35.82 3.99 -21.10
CA ASP A 84 35.44 5.38 -20.81
C ASP A 84 33.88 5.56 -20.67
N MET A 85 33.20 4.58 -20.09
CA MET A 85 31.74 4.57 -19.98
C MET A 85 31.28 4.73 -18.53
N ALA A 86 30.18 5.46 -18.35
CA ALA A 86 29.38 5.45 -17.14
C ALA A 86 28.16 4.52 -17.36
N VAL A 87 28.04 3.48 -16.53
CA VAL A 87 26.91 2.57 -16.50
C VAL A 87 26.37 2.55 -15.08
N ILE A 88 25.19 3.09 -14.90
CA ILE A 88 24.51 3.18 -13.61
C ILE A 88 23.18 2.45 -13.74
N ALA A 89 23.04 1.35 -13.04
CA ALA A 89 21.81 0.58 -12.95
C ALA A 89 21.19 0.79 -11.56
N THR A 90 20.13 1.57 -11.52
CA THR A 90 19.31 1.78 -10.31
C THR A 90 18.10 0.84 -10.34
N SER A 91 17.28 0.87 -9.29
CA SER A 91 16.07 0.04 -9.22
C SER A 91 15.04 0.40 -10.31
N ASP A 92 15.04 1.64 -10.81
CA ASP A 92 14.03 2.22 -11.72
C ASP A 92 14.56 2.49 -13.14
N ALA A 93 15.87 2.68 -13.32
CA ALA A 93 16.44 3.03 -14.62
C ALA A 93 17.85 2.46 -14.81
N THR A 94 18.28 2.37 -16.06
CA THR A 94 19.67 2.12 -16.40
C THR A 94 20.16 3.25 -17.29
N PHE A 95 21.18 3.97 -16.82
CA PHE A 95 21.84 5.02 -17.57
C PHE A 95 23.15 4.50 -18.15
N VAL A 96 23.36 4.71 -19.44
CA VAL A 96 24.58 4.34 -20.14
C VAL A 96 25.03 5.50 -21.02
N ALA A 97 26.22 6.02 -20.78
CA ALA A 97 26.79 7.09 -21.59
C ALA A 97 28.33 7.08 -21.52
N PRO A 98 29.03 7.65 -22.53
CA PRO A 98 30.44 8.01 -22.37
C PRO A 98 30.59 8.95 -21.15
N VAL A 99 31.62 8.73 -20.32
CA VAL A 99 31.90 9.55 -19.12
C VAL A 99 31.91 11.03 -19.48
N SER A 100 32.54 11.40 -20.60
CA SER A 100 32.62 12.78 -21.11
C SER A 100 31.24 13.40 -21.50
N LYS A 101 30.21 12.61 -21.69
CA LYS A 101 28.85 13.07 -22.02
C LYS A 101 27.86 12.92 -20.87
N SER A 102 28.31 12.49 -19.71
CA SER A 102 27.41 12.18 -18.59
C SER A 102 26.62 13.39 -18.06
N GLN A 103 27.13 14.61 -18.25
CA GLN A 103 26.38 15.84 -17.94
C GLN A 103 25.13 16.05 -18.80
N ASN A 104 25.06 15.41 -19.98
CA ASN A 104 23.89 15.52 -20.86
C ASN A 104 22.66 14.75 -20.33
N VAL A 105 22.77 14.05 -19.21
CA VAL A 105 21.64 13.39 -18.52
C VAL A 105 20.47 14.36 -18.30
N LYS A 106 20.74 15.65 -18.09
CA LYS A 106 19.72 16.72 -17.96
C LYS A 106 18.76 16.76 -19.15
N GLN A 107 19.25 16.49 -20.37
CA GLN A 107 18.41 16.47 -21.58
C GLN A 107 17.50 15.24 -21.61
N ILE A 108 17.95 14.11 -21.08
CA ILE A 108 17.15 12.90 -20.95
C ILE A 108 16.04 13.13 -19.92
N VAL A 109 16.39 13.69 -18.75
CA VAL A 109 15.42 14.04 -17.69
C VAL A 109 14.33 14.95 -18.25
N ALA A 110 14.68 16.04 -18.93
CA ALA A 110 13.72 16.96 -19.53
C ALA A 110 12.81 16.28 -20.58
N ARG A 111 13.32 15.25 -21.29
CA ARG A 111 12.53 14.45 -22.23
C ARG A 111 11.57 13.49 -21.52
N LEU A 112 12.01 12.88 -20.43
CA LEU A 112 11.20 12.00 -19.59
C LEU A 112 10.05 12.80 -18.94
N GLU A 113 10.32 14.01 -18.42
CA GLU A 113 9.32 14.93 -17.89
C GLU A 113 8.22 15.25 -18.90
N LYS A 114 8.59 15.60 -20.14
CA LYS A 114 7.65 15.87 -21.23
C LYS A 114 6.75 14.67 -21.57
N THR A 115 7.24 13.46 -21.31
CA THR A 115 6.47 12.22 -21.55
C THR A 115 5.73 11.73 -20.31
N GLY A 116 5.83 12.46 -19.18
CA GLY A 116 5.15 12.14 -17.92
C GLY A 116 5.63 10.84 -17.27
N ARG A 117 6.86 10.42 -17.53
CA ARG A 117 7.43 9.22 -16.93
C ARG A 117 7.79 9.47 -15.46
N LEU A 118 7.55 8.47 -14.61
CA LEU A 118 7.82 8.58 -13.16
C LEU A 118 9.31 8.76 -12.87
N GLU A 119 10.19 8.15 -13.68
CA GLU A 119 11.64 8.23 -13.55
C GLU A 119 12.20 9.65 -13.79
N SER A 120 11.40 10.58 -14.32
CA SER A 120 11.77 11.98 -14.48
C SER A 120 11.36 12.86 -13.31
N ARG A 121 10.49 12.37 -12.47
CA ARG A 121 10.13 13.12 -11.26
C ARG A 121 11.34 13.11 -10.36
N VAL A 122 11.99 14.25 -10.25
CA VAL A 122 12.87 14.53 -9.12
C VAL A 122 11.95 14.58 -7.90
N THR A 123 11.61 13.40 -7.38
CA THR A 123 11.44 13.34 -5.94
C THR A 123 12.83 13.75 -5.45
N PRO A 124 12.99 14.83 -4.71
CA PRO A 124 14.23 15.02 -4.02
C PRO A 124 14.45 13.71 -3.27
N VAL A 125 15.41 12.90 -3.71
CA VAL A 125 16.09 11.97 -2.82
C VAL A 125 16.79 12.92 -1.88
N HIS A 126 16.01 13.44 -0.97
CA HIS A 126 16.56 14.20 0.11
C HIS A 126 17.52 13.29 0.84
N ASP A 127 18.60 13.86 1.32
CA ASP A 127 19.46 13.45 2.41
C ASP A 127 18.72 12.94 3.67
N ARG A 128 17.49 12.44 3.51
CA ARG A 128 16.61 11.83 4.49
C ARG A 128 16.55 10.32 4.40
N MET A 129 17.41 9.68 3.56
CA MET A 129 17.70 8.29 3.82
C MET A 129 18.58 8.30 5.08
N PRO A 130 18.08 7.85 6.26
CA PRO A 130 19.01 7.32 7.24
C PRO A 130 19.85 6.30 6.48
N ASP A 131 21.17 6.28 6.69
CA ASP A 131 22.12 5.31 6.14
C ASP A 131 21.42 3.99 5.89
N ALA A 132 21.59 3.38 4.70
CA ALA A 132 20.92 2.18 4.19
C ALA A 132 20.32 1.29 5.31
N GLY A 133 19.39 1.83 6.05
CA GLY A 133 18.66 1.20 7.13
C GLY A 133 17.78 0.12 6.51
N SER A 134 17.57 -0.96 7.22
CA SER A 134 16.71 -2.07 6.85
C SER A 134 15.38 -1.55 6.29
N HIS A 135 14.70 -2.32 5.44
CA HIS A 135 13.35 -1.99 4.96
C HIS A 135 12.42 -1.59 6.12
N ALA A 136 12.60 -2.20 7.29
CA ALA A 136 11.89 -1.87 8.51
C ALA A 136 12.09 -0.41 8.96
N ALA A 137 13.30 0.14 8.87
CA ALA A 137 13.56 1.54 9.23
C ALA A 137 12.82 2.50 8.29
N ARG A 138 12.83 2.22 6.98
CA ARG A 138 12.11 3.00 5.96
C ARG A 138 10.59 2.93 6.15
N ILE A 139 10.06 1.74 6.41
CA ILE A 139 8.64 1.52 6.70
C ILE A 139 8.25 2.26 7.98
N ARG A 140 9.06 2.14 9.04
CA ARG A 140 8.81 2.81 10.32
C ARG A 140 8.77 4.32 10.15
N HIS A 141 9.75 4.88 9.46
CA HIS A 141 9.80 6.32 9.20
C HIS A 141 8.57 6.79 8.44
N TRP A 142 8.27 6.20 7.28
CA TRP A 142 7.10 6.60 6.50
C TRP A 142 5.79 6.48 7.28
N LEU A 143 5.62 5.39 8.04
CA LEU A 143 4.37 5.12 8.75
C LEU A 143 4.18 6.03 9.97
N PHE A 144 5.21 6.14 10.83
CA PHE A 144 5.08 6.80 12.14
C PHE A 144 5.47 8.26 12.14
N ASP A 145 6.37 8.68 11.26
CA ASP A 145 6.87 10.05 11.22
C ASP A 145 6.23 10.89 10.12
N GLU A 146 5.64 10.27 9.08
CA GLU A 146 5.02 10.97 7.97
C GLU A 146 3.51 10.73 7.90
N THR A 147 3.08 9.49 7.62
CA THR A 147 1.69 9.23 7.20
C THR A 147 0.69 9.27 8.37
N LEU A 148 1.02 8.66 9.53
CA LEU A 148 0.15 8.73 10.70
C LEU A 148 -0.02 10.18 11.22
N PRO A 149 1.04 11.01 11.36
CA PRO A 149 0.89 12.43 11.72
C PRO A 149 0.03 13.22 10.74
N LEU A 150 0.22 13.01 9.44
CA LEU A 150 -0.55 13.70 8.41
C LEU A 150 -2.04 13.32 8.47
N TRP A 151 -2.35 12.03 8.49
CA TRP A 151 -3.74 11.56 8.49
C TRP A 151 -4.46 11.81 9.82
N SER A 152 -3.73 11.90 10.94
CA SER A 152 -4.28 12.28 12.24
C SER A 152 -4.72 13.75 12.32
N THR A 153 -4.27 14.58 11.38
CA THR A 153 -4.61 16.00 11.31
C THR A 153 -5.45 16.33 10.08
N LYS A 154 -4.88 16.16 8.89
CA LYS A 154 -5.53 16.48 7.62
C LYS A 154 -6.64 15.50 7.23
N GLY A 155 -6.55 14.25 7.67
CA GLY A 155 -7.59 13.23 7.44
C GLY A 155 -8.84 13.38 8.29
N VAL A 156 -8.79 14.21 9.34
CA VAL A 156 -9.88 14.41 10.32
C VAL A 156 -10.77 15.57 9.88
N ASP A 157 -12.08 15.35 9.84
CA ASP A 157 -13.05 16.44 9.63
C ASP A 157 -13.43 17.07 10.97
N HIS A 158 -12.77 18.17 11.31
CA HIS A 158 -13.04 18.91 12.53
C HIS A 158 -14.29 19.79 12.48
N VAL A 159 -14.87 19.98 11.29
CA VAL A 159 -16.05 20.83 11.08
C VAL A 159 -17.33 20.03 11.23
N HIS A 160 -17.40 18.86 10.55
CA HIS A 160 -18.63 18.06 10.51
C HIS A 160 -18.48 16.72 11.27
N GLY A 161 -17.30 16.43 11.77
CA GLY A 161 -16.98 15.18 12.48
C GLY A 161 -16.61 14.03 11.56
N GLY A 162 -16.07 12.96 12.14
CA GLY A 162 -15.54 11.81 11.42
C GLY A 162 -14.28 12.11 10.61
N PHE A 163 -14.10 11.40 9.51
CA PHE A 163 -12.89 11.48 8.68
C PHE A 163 -13.25 11.88 7.25
N HIS A 164 -12.34 12.56 6.56
CA HIS A 164 -12.48 12.85 5.14
C HIS A 164 -12.37 11.56 4.31
N GLU A 165 -13.14 11.48 3.24
CA GLU A 165 -13.15 10.31 2.34
C GLU A 165 -11.90 10.21 1.48
N ALA A 166 -11.27 11.34 1.18
CA ALA A 166 -10.01 11.44 0.46
C ALA A 166 -9.32 12.77 0.74
N LEU A 167 -8.01 12.81 0.53
CA LEU A 167 -7.22 14.02 0.43
C LEU A 167 -6.69 14.15 -1.01
N THR A 168 -6.42 15.38 -1.45
CA THR A 168 -5.61 15.60 -2.65
C THR A 168 -4.16 15.22 -2.38
N LEU A 169 -3.33 15.11 -3.42
CA LEU A 169 -1.88 14.93 -3.24
C LEU A 169 -1.18 16.11 -2.54
N HIS A 170 -1.88 17.24 -2.36
CA HIS A 170 -1.40 18.40 -1.58
C HIS A 170 -1.96 18.42 -0.14
N ALA A 171 -2.48 17.30 0.35
CA ALA A 171 -3.07 17.14 1.69
C ALA A 171 -4.30 18.03 1.96
N GLU A 172 -5.02 18.44 0.92
CA GLU A 172 -6.28 19.18 1.07
C GLU A 172 -7.47 18.21 1.06
N PRO A 173 -8.46 18.40 1.95
CA PRO A 173 -9.65 17.57 1.97
C PRO A 173 -10.44 17.64 0.66
N VAL A 174 -10.88 16.47 0.19
CA VAL A 174 -11.81 16.38 -0.94
C VAL A 174 -13.23 16.26 -0.42
N ALA A 175 -14.10 17.20 -0.80
CA ALA A 175 -15.51 17.19 -0.41
C ALA A 175 -16.23 16.01 -1.10
N ARG A 176 -16.45 14.93 -0.33
CA ARG A 176 -17.15 13.72 -0.76
C ARG A 176 -17.99 13.15 0.38
N ASP A 177 -19.07 12.50 0.01
CA ASP A 177 -19.89 11.73 0.94
C ASP A 177 -19.03 10.67 1.68
N LYS A 178 -19.28 10.54 2.98
CA LYS A 178 -18.53 9.68 3.90
C LYS A 178 -19.13 8.28 3.90
N ARG A 179 -18.40 7.31 3.36
CA ARG A 179 -18.81 5.90 3.42
C ARG A 179 -18.54 5.33 4.82
N MET A 180 -19.49 4.57 5.34
CA MET A 180 -19.36 3.97 6.67
C MET A 180 -18.15 3.06 6.79
N ARG A 181 -17.81 2.30 5.72
CA ARG A 181 -16.58 1.49 5.66
C ARG A 181 -15.30 2.30 5.80
N THR A 182 -15.26 3.53 5.25
CA THR A 182 -14.09 4.40 5.39
C THR A 182 -13.95 4.87 6.84
N MET A 183 -15.04 5.23 7.51
CA MET A 183 -15.02 5.58 8.93
C MET A 183 -14.47 4.43 9.77
N GLY A 184 -14.98 3.21 9.55
CA GLY A 184 -14.46 2.01 10.23
C GLY A 184 -12.98 1.77 9.97
N ARG A 185 -12.53 1.87 8.72
CA ARG A 185 -11.13 1.66 8.34
C ARG A 185 -10.18 2.67 8.97
N GLN A 186 -10.62 3.92 9.15
CA GLN A 186 -9.82 4.93 9.86
C GLN A 186 -9.72 4.62 11.37
N ILE A 187 -10.83 4.25 12.01
CA ILE A 187 -10.83 3.82 13.42
C ILE A 187 -9.89 2.61 13.60
N TYR A 188 -9.96 1.62 12.71
CA TYR A 188 -9.07 0.47 12.70
C TYR A 188 -7.59 0.88 12.59
N ALA A 189 -7.26 1.75 11.63
CA ALA A 189 -5.88 2.17 11.38
C ALA A 189 -5.27 2.85 12.64
N PHE A 190 -6.01 3.71 13.31
CA PHE A 190 -5.57 4.32 14.57
C PHE A 190 -5.54 3.31 15.73
N GLY A 191 -6.40 2.30 15.73
CA GLY A 191 -6.34 1.19 16.68
C GLY A 191 -5.05 0.38 16.55
N VAL A 192 -4.63 0.08 15.32
CA VAL A 192 -3.34 -0.58 15.04
C VAL A 192 -2.16 0.34 15.40
N ALA A 193 -2.25 1.64 15.08
CA ALA A 193 -1.21 2.61 15.44
C ALA A 193 -1.00 2.68 16.97
N HIS A 194 -2.09 2.67 17.73
CA HIS A 194 -2.04 2.59 19.21
C HIS A 194 -1.33 1.31 19.67
N GLU A 195 -1.72 0.16 19.14
CA GLU A 195 -1.10 -1.13 19.47
C GLU A 195 0.41 -1.16 19.18
N MET A 196 0.84 -0.47 18.11
CA MET A 196 2.25 -0.36 17.73
C MET A 196 3.03 0.69 18.54
N GLY A 197 2.39 1.36 19.49
CA GLY A 197 3.03 2.36 20.35
C GLY A 197 3.29 3.71 19.67
N TRP A 198 2.50 4.05 18.63
CA TRP A 198 2.59 5.38 18.02
C TRP A 198 2.29 6.48 19.04
N ASN A 199 3.19 7.47 19.16
CA ASN A 199 3.10 8.58 20.13
C ASN A 199 2.20 9.72 19.63
N GLY A 200 1.12 9.42 18.92
CA GLY A 200 0.11 10.37 18.49
C GLY A 200 -1.23 10.16 19.20
N PRO A 201 -2.26 10.98 18.89
CA PRO A 201 -3.54 10.98 19.60
C PRO A 201 -4.47 9.83 19.14
N ALA A 202 -3.95 8.60 19.07
CA ALA A 202 -4.68 7.46 18.52
C ALA A 202 -6.01 7.20 19.25
N LEU A 203 -6.02 7.25 20.58
CA LEU A 203 -7.23 7.03 21.38
C LEU A 203 -8.30 8.11 21.16
N ASP A 204 -7.89 9.37 21.05
CA ASP A 204 -8.81 10.48 20.76
C ASP A 204 -9.42 10.34 19.36
N LEU A 205 -8.65 9.84 18.40
CA LEU A 205 -9.11 9.61 17.02
C LEU A 205 -10.07 8.42 16.91
N ILE A 206 -9.84 7.35 17.69
CA ILE A 206 -10.77 6.23 17.82
C ILE A 206 -12.09 6.74 18.41
N ASP A 207 -12.04 7.49 19.50
CA ASP A 207 -13.22 8.07 20.15
C ASP A 207 -13.95 9.05 19.23
N HIS A 208 -13.23 9.90 18.50
CA HIS A 208 -13.78 10.81 17.48
C HIS A 208 -14.56 10.06 16.40
N GLY A 209 -13.98 9.01 15.82
CA GLY A 209 -14.63 8.19 14.81
C GLY A 209 -15.85 7.44 15.34
N ILE A 210 -15.74 6.82 16.51
CA ILE A 210 -16.84 6.06 17.13
C ILE A 210 -18.01 6.99 17.47
N ARG A 211 -17.77 8.15 18.06
CA ARG A 211 -18.82 9.15 18.32
C ARG A 211 -19.53 9.55 17.04
N PHE A 212 -18.78 9.82 15.98
CA PHE A 212 -19.37 10.21 14.70
C PHE A 212 -20.28 9.12 14.11
N ILE A 213 -19.82 7.87 14.01
CA ILE A 213 -20.63 6.79 13.46
C ILE A 213 -21.86 6.50 14.33
N GLU A 214 -21.75 6.62 15.65
CA GLU A 214 -22.86 6.39 16.57
C GLU A 214 -23.94 7.49 16.47
N GLN A 215 -23.51 8.75 16.30
CA GLN A 215 -24.43 9.89 16.20
C GLN A 215 -25.11 10.00 14.85
N HIS A 216 -24.42 9.70 13.76
CA HIS A 216 -24.87 9.97 12.39
C HIS A 216 -25.15 8.71 11.57
N GLY A 217 -24.46 7.62 11.86
CA GLY A 217 -24.46 6.41 11.02
C GLY A 217 -25.47 5.35 11.40
N ARG A 218 -26.25 5.53 12.48
CA ARG A 218 -27.24 4.54 12.89
C ARG A 218 -28.42 4.49 11.93
N SER A 219 -28.78 3.29 11.48
CA SER A 219 -30.00 3.06 10.71
C SER A 219 -31.21 2.96 11.61
N LYS A 220 -32.41 3.06 11.01
CA LYS A 220 -33.68 2.89 11.73
C LYS A 220 -33.89 1.48 12.32
N ASN A 221 -33.22 0.47 11.75
CA ASN A 221 -33.27 -0.90 12.18
C ASN A 221 -32.18 -1.29 13.20
N GLY A 222 -31.36 -0.32 13.61
CA GLY A 222 -30.28 -0.51 14.60
C GLY A 222 -28.94 -0.95 14.02
N GLY A 223 -28.82 -1.05 12.68
CA GLY A 223 -27.57 -1.26 11.97
C GLY A 223 -26.87 0.04 11.63
N TRP A 224 -26.05 0.00 10.57
CA TRP A 224 -25.30 1.12 10.05
C TRP A 224 -25.74 1.45 8.62
N VAL A 225 -25.93 2.74 8.32
CA VAL A 225 -26.21 3.21 6.96
C VAL A 225 -24.97 3.08 6.09
N ARG A 226 -25.12 3.08 4.76
CA ARG A 226 -24.00 2.95 3.83
C ARG A 226 -23.18 4.23 3.73
N THR A 227 -23.84 5.38 3.58
CA THR A 227 -23.16 6.64 3.26
C THR A 227 -23.83 7.82 3.94
N LEU A 228 -23.02 8.74 4.42
CA LEU A 228 -23.40 10.04 4.96
C LEU A 228 -22.92 11.14 4.04
N GLY A 229 -23.66 12.23 3.93
CA GLY A 229 -23.18 13.47 3.31
C GLY A 229 -22.00 14.04 4.08
N VAL A 230 -21.35 15.05 3.48
CA VAL A 230 -20.22 15.75 4.12
C VAL A 230 -20.60 16.29 5.51
N ASP A 231 -21.84 16.77 5.65
CA ASP A 231 -22.40 17.34 6.89
C ASP A 231 -22.88 16.30 7.91
N GLY A 232 -22.73 15.01 7.63
CA GLY A 232 -23.19 13.92 8.48
C GLY A 232 -24.67 13.52 8.28
N SER A 233 -25.41 14.16 7.35
CA SER A 233 -26.76 13.72 6.99
C SER A 233 -26.72 12.39 6.22
N VAL A 234 -27.76 11.57 6.33
CA VAL A 234 -27.82 10.28 5.62
C VAL A 234 -28.06 10.51 4.13
N SER A 235 -27.09 10.14 3.26
CA SER A 235 -27.22 10.21 1.81
C SER A 235 -27.59 8.86 1.17
N ASP A 236 -27.17 7.73 1.76
CA ASP A 236 -27.62 6.38 1.38
C ASP A 236 -27.91 5.56 2.63
N SER A 237 -29.19 5.22 2.85
CA SER A 237 -29.67 4.50 4.03
C SER A 237 -29.58 2.97 3.90
N ALA A 238 -29.03 2.44 2.82
CA ALA A 238 -28.85 1.00 2.67
C ALA A 238 -27.97 0.43 3.80
N GLU A 239 -28.33 -0.75 4.28
CA GLU A 239 -27.61 -1.47 5.33
C GLU A 239 -26.81 -2.59 4.66
N ASP A 240 -25.56 -2.31 4.33
CA ASP A 240 -24.68 -3.13 3.49
C ASP A 240 -23.79 -4.03 4.36
N ALA A 241 -23.66 -5.31 4.02
CA ALA A 241 -22.86 -6.27 4.77
C ALA A 241 -21.38 -5.87 4.83
N TYR A 242 -20.85 -5.28 3.76
CA TYR A 242 -19.46 -4.83 3.69
C TYR A 242 -19.19 -3.67 4.65
N ASP A 243 -20.07 -2.67 4.72
CA ASP A 243 -19.92 -1.56 5.65
C ASP A 243 -20.00 -2.05 7.10
N HIS A 244 -20.92 -2.98 7.42
CA HIS A 244 -21.01 -3.59 8.74
C HIS A 244 -19.75 -4.39 9.12
N SER A 245 -19.12 -5.10 8.17
CA SER A 245 -17.86 -5.81 8.43
C SER A 245 -16.71 -4.87 8.79
N CYS A 246 -16.58 -3.74 8.08
CA CYS A 246 -15.55 -2.74 8.37
C CYS A 246 -15.76 -2.07 9.73
N ILE A 247 -17.00 -1.78 10.11
CA ILE A 247 -17.31 -1.25 11.46
C ILE A 247 -17.00 -2.32 12.52
N LEU A 248 -17.38 -3.56 12.28
CA LEU A 248 -17.13 -4.65 13.23
C LEU A 248 -15.62 -4.86 13.46
N LEU A 249 -14.81 -4.83 12.39
CA LEU A 249 -13.36 -4.88 12.47
C LEU A 249 -12.81 -3.72 13.29
N ALA A 250 -13.28 -2.50 13.02
CA ALA A 250 -12.89 -1.30 13.77
C ALA A 250 -13.17 -1.42 15.26
N LEU A 251 -14.36 -1.93 15.62
CA LEU A 251 -14.79 -2.10 17.00
C LEU A 251 -13.95 -3.16 17.73
N ALA A 252 -13.46 -4.20 17.06
CA ALA A 252 -12.52 -5.17 17.64
C ALA A 252 -11.20 -4.49 18.07
N PHE A 253 -10.65 -3.61 17.24
CA PHE A 253 -9.41 -2.90 17.56
C PHE A 253 -9.64 -1.76 18.56
N ALA A 254 -10.80 -1.10 18.52
CA ALA A 254 -11.20 -0.15 19.55
C ALA A 254 -11.38 -0.83 20.93
N LEU A 255 -11.95 -2.04 20.97
CA LEU A 255 -12.04 -2.86 22.18
C LEU A 255 -10.65 -3.20 22.73
N LYS A 256 -9.76 -3.63 21.85
CA LYS A 256 -8.36 -3.92 22.19
C LYS A 256 -7.63 -2.69 22.75
N ALA A 257 -7.95 -1.50 22.23
CA ALA A 257 -7.41 -0.22 22.70
C ALA A 257 -8.10 0.27 24.00
N GLY A 258 -9.09 -0.46 24.53
CA GLY A 258 -9.77 -0.13 25.79
C GLY A 258 -10.93 0.86 25.67
N HIS A 259 -11.46 1.10 24.44
CA HIS A 259 -12.60 2.01 24.26
C HIS A 259 -13.87 1.43 24.93
N LYS A 260 -14.49 2.20 25.82
CA LYS A 260 -15.56 1.76 26.73
C LYS A 260 -16.82 1.24 26.04
N ASP A 261 -17.20 1.82 24.88
CA ASP A 261 -18.44 1.47 24.16
C ASP A 261 -18.22 0.39 23.10
N ALA A 262 -16.97 0.01 22.78
CA ALA A 262 -16.66 -0.88 21.67
C ALA A 262 -17.30 -2.27 21.81
N ALA A 263 -17.33 -2.85 23.03
CA ALA A 263 -17.97 -4.13 23.29
C ALA A 263 -19.49 -4.08 23.07
N ARG A 264 -20.15 -3.03 23.56
CA ARG A 264 -21.61 -2.81 23.37
C ARG A 264 -21.94 -2.66 21.90
N LEU A 265 -21.24 -1.76 21.20
CA LEU A 265 -21.47 -1.49 19.78
C LEU A 265 -21.18 -2.72 18.90
N GLY A 266 -20.16 -3.50 19.26
CA GLY A 266 -19.86 -4.77 18.60
C GLY A 266 -21.01 -5.77 18.76
N SER A 267 -21.51 -5.96 20.00
CA SER A 267 -22.65 -6.86 20.27
C SER A 267 -23.91 -6.45 19.50
N GLU A 268 -24.21 -5.15 19.45
CA GLU A 268 -25.34 -4.61 18.69
C GLU A 268 -25.17 -4.85 17.18
N THR A 269 -23.94 -4.67 16.65
CA THR A 269 -23.62 -4.91 15.23
C THR A 269 -23.73 -6.39 14.90
N PHE A 270 -23.24 -7.30 15.74
CA PHE A 270 -23.46 -8.75 15.57
C PHE A 270 -24.93 -9.13 15.56
N ALA A 271 -25.72 -8.60 16.52
CA ALA A 271 -27.13 -8.86 16.58
C ALA A 271 -27.88 -8.38 15.32
N PHE A 272 -27.47 -7.24 14.77
CA PHE A 272 -28.00 -6.74 13.51
C PHE A 272 -27.65 -7.68 12.33
N ILE A 273 -26.38 -8.05 12.20
CA ILE A 273 -25.91 -8.98 11.15
C ILE A 273 -26.68 -10.29 11.20
N ASP A 274 -26.84 -10.88 12.39
CA ASP A 274 -27.56 -12.14 12.58
C ASP A 274 -29.04 -12.05 12.18
N ARG A 275 -29.67 -10.93 12.48
CA ARG A 275 -31.10 -10.74 12.25
C ARG A 275 -31.46 -10.33 10.83
N HIS A 276 -30.63 -9.48 10.21
CA HIS A 276 -30.96 -8.76 8.97
C HIS A 276 -30.10 -9.11 7.77
N LEU A 277 -28.87 -9.58 8.00
CA LEU A 277 -27.94 -9.90 6.92
C LEU A 277 -27.65 -11.40 6.79
N SER A 278 -27.89 -12.19 7.81
CA SER A 278 -27.63 -13.62 7.80
C SER A 278 -28.60 -14.35 6.86
N ALA A 279 -28.07 -15.28 6.08
CA ALA A 279 -28.80 -16.17 5.19
C ALA A 279 -28.34 -17.62 5.41
N ASP A 280 -29.08 -18.58 4.90
CA ASP A 280 -28.77 -20.02 4.92
C ASP A 280 -28.42 -20.54 6.34
N GLY A 281 -29.14 -20.10 7.36
CA GLY A 281 -28.86 -20.46 8.76
C GLY A 281 -27.53 -19.92 9.30
N GLY A 282 -27.08 -18.79 8.79
CA GLY A 282 -25.82 -18.16 9.14
C GLY A 282 -24.61 -18.74 8.41
N ALA A 283 -24.83 -19.52 7.36
CA ALA A 283 -23.75 -20.03 6.51
C ALA A 283 -23.32 -19.02 5.48
N SER A 284 -24.14 -18.04 5.15
CA SER A 284 -23.85 -16.96 4.21
C SER A 284 -24.54 -15.66 4.63
N PHE A 285 -24.25 -14.58 3.91
CA PHE A 285 -24.77 -13.24 4.20
C PHE A 285 -25.34 -12.59 2.94
N LEU A 286 -26.39 -11.78 3.11
CA LEU A 286 -26.98 -10.96 2.07
C LEU A 286 -26.07 -9.77 1.75
N GLU A 287 -26.19 -9.21 0.55
CA GLU A 287 -25.46 -7.99 0.17
C GLU A 287 -25.91 -6.78 1.00
N THR A 288 -27.21 -6.65 1.19
CA THR A 288 -27.84 -5.65 2.06
C THR A 288 -29.00 -6.28 2.84
N SER A 289 -29.52 -5.60 3.85
CA SER A 289 -30.71 -6.03 4.59
C SER A 289 -31.97 -6.23 3.71
N GLN A 290 -31.96 -5.68 2.48
CA GLN A 290 -32.99 -5.84 1.47
C GLN A 290 -32.70 -6.95 0.43
N GLY A 291 -31.59 -7.68 0.63
CA GLY A 291 -31.06 -8.63 -0.35
C GLY A 291 -30.09 -7.99 -1.33
N GLY A 292 -30.00 -8.50 -2.54
CA GLY A 292 -29.16 -7.97 -3.62
C GLY A 292 -28.54 -9.08 -4.48
N ASN A 293 -28.46 -8.83 -5.78
CA ASN A 293 -27.80 -9.68 -6.77
C ASN A 293 -26.92 -8.81 -7.68
N PRO A 294 -25.80 -9.32 -8.20
CA PRO A 294 -25.22 -10.63 -7.87
C PRO A 294 -24.73 -10.68 -6.42
N ARG A 295 -24.68 -11.90 -5.84
CA ARG A 295 -23.97 -12.13 -4.57
C ARG A 295 -22.47 -12.03 -4.79
N ARG A 296 -21.73 -11.59 -3.78
CA ARG A 296 -20.29 -11.36 -3.89
C ARG A 296 -19.52 -12.12 -2.80
N SER A 297 -18.32 -12.57 -3.14
CA SER A 297 -17.36 -13.10 -2.15
C SER A 297 -16.80 -12.00 -1.23
N ASN A 298 -16.68 -10.78 -1.72
CA ASN A 298 -16.05 -9.65 -1.03
C ASN A 298 -16.65 -9.33 0.35
N PRO A 299 -17.98 -9.15 0.56
CA PRO A 299 -18.53 -8.92 1.90
C PRO A 299 -18.27 -10.09 2.86
N HIS A 300 -18.25 -11.33 2.35
CA HIS A 300 -17.96 -12.52 3.15
C HIS A 300 -16.49 -12.53 3.62
N MET A 301 -15.56 -12.12 2.76
CA MET A 301 -14.14 -11.99 3.10
C MET A 301 -13.94 -11.02 4.25
N HIS A 302 -14.54 -9.83 4.20
CA HIS A 302 -14.39 -8.85 5.27
C HIS A 302 -15.15 -9.19 6.55
N LEU A 303 -16.27 -9.92 6.46
CA LEU A 303 -16.90 -10.52 7.65
C LEU A 303 -16.00 -11.60 8.26
N PHE A 304 -15.35 -12.41 7.44
CA PHE A 304 -14.38 -13.41 7.88
C PHE A 304 -13.21 -12.77 8.63
N GLU A 305 -12.62 -11.71 8.06
CA GLU A 305 -11.59 -10.89 8.70
C GLU A 305 -12.06 -10.35 10.07
N ALA A 306 -13.26 -9.75 10.09
CA ALA A 306 -13.81 -9.20 11.33
C ALA A 306 -14.04 -10.26 12.41
N PHE A 307 -14.57 -11.45 12.03
CA PHE A 307 -14.81 -12.54 12.98
C PHE A 307 -13.50 -13.11 13.55
N LEU A 308 -12.46 -13.25 12.71
CA LEU A 308 -11.13 -13.63 13.16
C LEU A 308 -10.55 -12.61 14.13
N ALA A 309 -10.68 -11.32 13.82
CA ALA A 309 -10.23 -10.23 14.70
C ALA A 309 -10.94 -10.26 16.06
N TRP A 310 -12.25 -10.43 16.09
CA TRP A 310 -13.01 -10.55 17.35
C TRP A 310 -12.59 -11.79 18.15
N HIS A 311 -12.42 -12.93 17.50
CA HIS A 311 -11.88 -14.13 18.17
C HIS A 311 -10.50 -13.86 18.78
N LYS A 312 -9.60 -13.23 18.04
CA LYS A 312 -8.24 -12.91 18.49
C LYS A 312 -8.21 -11.96 19.68
N VAL A 313 -9.15 -10.98 19.71
CA VAL A 313 -9.21 -9.98 20.78
C VAL A 313 -9.87 -10.53 22.05
N THR A 314 -10.94 -11.34 21.90
CA THR A 314 -11.76 -11.78 23.04
C THR A 314 -11.46 -13.21 23.51
N GLY A 315 -10.90 -14.05 22.64
CA GLY A 315 -10.75 -15.50 22.88
C GLY A 315 -12.06 -16.29 22.76
N GLU A 316 -13.18 -15.65 22.41
CA GLU A 316 -14.47 -16.32 22.36
C GLU A 316 -14.60 -17.25 21.15
N ALA A 317 -14.92 -18.52 21.40
CA ALA A 317 -15.08 -19.54 20.36
C ALA A 317 -16.26 -19.27 19.40
N ALA A 318 -17.26 -18.49 19.83
CA ALA A 318 -18.42 -18.15 19.02
C ALA A 318 -18.02 -17.38 17.73
N TYR A 319 -17.04 -16.52 17.80
CA TYR A 319 -16.54 -15.77 16.65
C TYR A 319 -15.77 -16.67 15.67
N LEU A 320 -14.95 -17.59 16.19
CA LEU A 320 -14.27 -18.58 15.36
C LEU A 320 -15.28 -19.52 14.66
N ALA A 321 -16.36 -19.91 15.34
CA ALA A 321 -17.42 -20.72 14.74
C ALA A 321 -18.12 -19.99 13.57
N ARG A 322 -18.27 -18.64 13.64
CA ARG A 322 -18.78 -17.83 12.53
C ARG A 322 -17.80 -17.80 11.37
N ALA A 323 -16.51 -17.60 11.66
CA ALA A 323 -15.44 -17.65 10.66
C ALA A 323 -15.40 -19.02 9.97
N THR A 324 -15.57 -20.12 10.72
CA THR A 324 -15.62 -21.49 10.16
C THR A 324 -16.73 -21.66 9.12
N LYS A 325 -17.92 -21.06 9.32
CA LYS A 325 -18.98 -21.12 8.32
C LYS A 325 -18.59 -20.45 7.00
N ILE A 326 -17.92 -19.30 7.07
CA ILE A 326 -17.43 -18.61 5.88
C ILE A 326 -16.28 -19.38 5.22
N ALA A 327 -15.36 -19.95 5.98
CA ALA A 327 -14.28 -20.79 5.46
C ALA A 327 -14.83 -22.00 4.69
N ASN A 328 -15.88 -22.63 5.20
CA ASN A 328 -16.55 -23.75 4.52
C ASN A 328 -17.29 -23.28 3.25
N LEU A 329 -17.95 -22.12 3.29
CA LEU A 329 -18.58 -21.52 2.11
C LEU A 329 -17.51 -21.17 1.04
N PHE A 330 -16.38 -20.60 1.45
CA PHE A 330 -15.25 -20.34 0.56
C PHE A 330 -14.80 -21.63 -0.15
N ALA A 331 -14.52 -22.68 0.60
CA ALA A 331 -14.04 -23.95 0.05
C ALA A 331 -15.06 -24.62 -0.88
N ALA A 332 -16.36 -24.48 -0.58
CA ALA A 332 -17.43 -25.12 -1.34
C ALA A 332 -17.89 -24.32 -2.57
N ARG A 333 -17.73 -22.97 -2.58
CA ARG A 333 -18.39 -22.10 -3.57
C ARG A 333 -17.47 -21.04 -4.19
N PHE A 334 -16.55 -20.45 -3.43
CA PHE A 334 -15.77 -19.32 -3.91
C PHE A 334 -14.48 -19.78 -4.61
N PHE A 335 -13.86 -20.87 -4.14
CA PHE A 335 -12.64 -21.41 -4.71
C PHE A 335 -12.94 -22.31 -5.91
N ASP A 336 -12.30 -22.02 -7.03
CA ASP A 336 -12.35 -22.85 -8.23
C ASP A 336 -11.15 -23.81 -8.23
N PRO A 337 -11.35 -25.13 -8.06
CA PRO A 337 -10.26 -26.09 -7.94
C PRO A 337 -9.51 -26.34 -9.24
N ASP A 338 -10.10 -26.04 -10.41
CA ASP A 338 -9.50 -26.28 -11.72
C ASP A 338 -8.52 -25.16 -12.09
N THR A 339 -8.87 -23.93 -11.76
CA THR A 339 -8.06 -22.74 -12.08
C THR A 339 -7.29 -22.17 -10.89
N TRP A 340 -7.60 -22.62 -9.67
CA TRP A 340 -7.11 -22.08 -8.39
C TRP A 340 -7.41 -20.59 -8.21
N THR A 341 -8.54 -20.15 -8.76
CA THR A 341 -8.98 -18.76 -8.66
C THR A 341 -10.14 -18.59 -7.71
N LEU A 342 -10.32 -17.35 -7.25
CA LEU A 342 -11.48 -16.91 -6.49
C LEU A 342 -12.58 -16.47 -7.44
N GLY A 343 -13.81 -16.95 -7.22
CA GLY A 343 -15.01 -16.37 -7.82
C GLY A 343 -15.41 -15.08 -7.08
N GLU A 344 -15.77 -14.04 -7.84
CA GLU A 344 -16.13 -12.74 -7.27
C GLU A 344 -17.66 -12.53 -7.22
N TYR A 345 -18.36 -12.98 -8.27
CA TYR A 345 -19.79 -12.73 -8.47
C TYR A 345 -20.55 -14.01 -8.71
N PHE A 346 -21.67 -14.16 -8.03
CA PHE A 346 -22.48 -15.37 -8.01
C PHE A 346 -23.97 -15.05 -8.17
N GLU A 347 -24.72 -16.00 -8.70
CA GLU A 347 -26.17 -16.03 -8.64
C GLU A 347 -26.66 -16.37 -7.21
N SER A 348 -27.95 -16.31 -6.99
CA SER A 348 -28.56 -16.57 -5.66
C SER A 348 -28.26 -17.97 -5.09
N ASP A 349 -28.04 -18.96 -5.94
CA ASP A 349 -27.70 -20.35 -5.61
C ASP A 349 -26.20 -20.64 -5.52
N TRP A 350 -25.37 -19.60 -5.56
CA TRP A 350 -23.90 -19.68 -5.53
C TRP A 350 -23.27 -20.29 -6.78
N LEU A 351 -23.98 -20.39 -7.90
CA LEU A 351 -23.35 -20.61 -9.18
C LEU A 351 -22.65 -19.33 -9.66
N PRO A 352 -21.57 -19.43 -10.44
CA PRO A 352 -20.92 -18.23 -11.01
C PRO A 352 -21.94 -17.37 -11.77
N ALA A 353 -21.87 -16.06 -11.60
CA ALA A 353 -22.76 -15.12 -12.27
C ALA A 353 -22.67 -15.26 -13.80
N ALA A 354 -23.76 -14.98 -14.50
CA ALA A 354 -23.80 -15.04 -15.96
C ALA A 354 -22.87 -14.00 -16.62
N GLY A 355 -22.37 -14.34 -17.82
CA GLY A 355 -21.54 -13.45 -18.64
C GLY A 355 -20.15 -13.18 -18.06
N ASP A 356 -19.61 -12.00 -18.35
CA ASP A 356 -18.24 -11.63 -17.99
C ASP A 356 -17.97 -11.64 -16.48
N LYS A 357 -18.99 -11.35 -15.67
CA LYS A 357 -18.87 -11.37 -14.20
C LYS A 357 -18.52 -12.75 -13.65
N GLY A 358 -18.98 -13.84 -14.27
CA GLY A 358 -18.68 -15.20 -13.83
C GLY A 358 -17.23 -15.62 -14.05
N THR A 359 -16.51 -14.91 -14.92
CA THR A 359 -15.09 -15.14 -15.20
C THR A 359 -14.19 -14.11 -14.56
N TRP A 360 -14.76 -13.07 -13.95
CA TRP A 360 -14.03 -11.98 -13.29
C TRP A 360 -13.36 -12.47 -12.01
N THR A 361 -12.09 -12.10 -11.82
CA THR A 361 -11.35 -12.36 -10.60
C THR A 361 -10.36 -11.22 -10.31
N GLU A 362 -10.16 -10.93 -9.04
CA GLU A 362 -9.28 -9.86 -8.58
C GLU A 362 -8.05 -10.47 -7.89
N PRO A 363 -6.83 -10.33 -8.44
CA PRO A 363 -5.61 -10.83 -7.81
C PRO A 363 -5.40 -10.32 -6.38
N GLY A 364 -5.83 -9.08 -6.10
CA GLY A 364 -5.82 -8.51 -4.74
C GLY A 364 -6.62 -9.34 -3.73
N HIS A 365 -7.82 -9.79 -4.11
CA HIS A 365 -8.64 -10.64 -3.26
C HIS A 365 -8.06 -12.05 -3.10
N HIS A 366 -7.34 -12.59 -4.11
CA HIS A 366 -6.62 -13.85 -3.94
C HIS A 366 -5.58 -13.74 -2.82
N PHE A 367 -4.81 -12.65 -2.81
CA PHE A 367 -3.82 -12.40 -1.77
C PHE A 367 -4.47 -12.19 -0.40
N GLU A 368 -5.55 -11.42 -0.33
CA GLU A 368 -6.26 -11.14 0.90
C GLU A 368 -6.85 -12.43 1.50
N TRP A 369 -7.56 -13.24 0.69
CA TRP A 369 -8.03 -14.55 1.11
C TRP A 369 -6.88 -15.48 1.53
N ALA A 370 -5.76 -15.49 0.80
CA ALA A 370 -4.61 -16.34 1.17
C ALA A 370 -4.09 -16.01 2.57
N SER A 371 -3.97 -14.73 2.91
CA SER A 371 -3.57 -14.27 4.24
C SER A 371 -4.59 -14.69 5.32
N LEU A 372 -5.89 -14.46 5.08
CA LEU A 372 -6.96 -14.78 6.02
C LEU A 372 -7.15 -16.29 6.23
N LEU A 373 -6.96 -17.11 5.19
CA LEU A 373 -7.03 -18.57 5.29
C LEU A 373 -5.88 -19.16 6.11
N VAL A 374 -4.70 -18.53 6.06
CA VAL A 374 -3.59 -18.91 6.96
C VAL A 374 -3.96 -18.57 8.40
N GLU A 375 -4.43 -17.33 8.66
CA GLU A 375 -4.85 -16.92 10.00
C GLU A 375 -5.95 -17.82 10.58
N TYR A 376 -6.95 -18.18 9.76
CA TYR A 376 -7.99 -19.11 10.14
C TYR A 376 -7.45 -20.50 10.41
N GLY A 377 -6.62 -21.04 9.53
CA GLY A 377 -6.03 -22.38 9.68
C GLY A 377 -5.21 -22.53 10.96
N GLU A 378 -4.48 -21.48 11.34
CA GLU A 378 -3.78 -21.38 12.62
C GLU A 378 -4.77 -21.33 13.80
N ALA A 379 -5.77 -20.43 13.76
CA ALA A 379 -6.71 -20.21 14.86
C ALA A 379 -7.64 -21.42 15.08
N ALA A 380 -8.10 -22.08 14.01
CA ALA A 380 -9.02 -23.21 14.06
C ALA A 380 -8.30 -24.57 14.12
N ASN A 381 -6.98 -24.62 14.05
CA ASN A 381 -6.19 -25.83 13.92
C ASN A 381 -6.63 -26.69 12.71
N GLN A 382 -6.84 -26.04 11.56
CA GLN A 382 -7.28 -26.65 10.30
C GLN A 382 -6.25 -26.39 9.18
N PRO A 383 -5.12 -27.10 9.19
CA PRO A 383 -3.99 -26.86 8.27
C PRO A 383 -4.33 -27.14 6.79
N GLU A 384 -5.42 -27.81 6.48
CA GLU A 384 -5.92 -27.99 5.11
C GLU A 384 -6.19 -26.67 4.39
N PHE A 385 -6.54 -25.59 5.11
CA PHE A 385 -6.74 -24.27 4.53
C PHE A 385 -5.45 -23.62 4.05
N PHE A 386 -4.29 -24.03 4.54
CA PHE A 386 -2.99 -23.61 3.99
C PHE A 386 -2.80 -24.02 2.53
N GLY A 387 -3.42 -25.16 2.13
CA GLY A 387 -3.40 -25.61 0.74
C GLY A 387 -4.15 -24.65 -0.19
N PHE A 388 -5.31 -24.14 0.23
CA PHE A 388 -6.05 -23.11 -0.52
C PHE A 388 -5.26 -21.79 -0.60
N ALA A 389 -4.68 -21.35 0.51
CA ALA A 389 -3.88 -20.13 0.56
C ALA A 389 -2.71 -20.17 -0.44
N ARG A 390 -1.94 -21.28 -0.47
CA ARG A 390 -0.84 -21.45 -1.43
C ARG A 390 -1.31 -21.45 -2.88
N LYS A 391 -2.45 -22.08 -3.18
CA LYS A 391 -3.02 -22.14 -4.54
C LYS A 391 -3.48 -20.77 -5.02
N LEU A 392 -4.21 -20.01 -4.18
CA LEU A 392 -4.63 -18.64 -4.50
C LEU A 392 -3.42 -17.74 -4.76
N TYR A 393 -2.43 -17.77 -3.87
CA TYR A 393 -1.20 -17.01 -4.03
C TYR A 393 -0.49 -17.34 -5.34
N ALA A 394 -0.28 -18.64 -5.61
CA ALA A 394 0.39 -19.10 -6.81
C ALA A 394 -0.36 -18.67 -8.10
N SER A 395 -1.68 -18.76 -8.10
CA SER A 395 -2.52 -18.32 -9.23
C SER A 395 -2.42 -16.82 -9.45
N ALA A 396 -2.48 -16.01 -8.38
CA ALA A 396 -2.34 -14.56 -8.48
C ALA A 396 -0.94 -14.15 -8.99
N ILE A 397 0.13 -14.82 -8.56
CA ILE A 397 1.49 -14.57 -9.05
C ILE A 397 1.63 -14.95 -10.52
N ALA A 398 1.11 -16.11 -10.93
CA ALA A 398 1.27 -16.60 -12.29
C ALA A 398 0.47 -15.80 -13.33
N ASN A 399 -0.74 -15.39 -12.95
CA ASN A 399 -1.75 -14.89 -13.88
C ASN A 399 -2.22 -13.46 -13.60
N GLY A 400 -1.98 -12.94 -12.39
CA GLY A 400 -2.54 -11.66 -11.93
C GLY A 400 -1.59 -10.47 -12.02
N LEU A 401 -0.33 -10.65 -12.43
CA LEU A 401 0.68 -9.59 -12.38
C LEU A 401 0.98 -8.97 -13.74
N ASN A 402 1.17 -7.66 -13.75
CA ASN A 402 1.75 -6.94 -14.85
C ASN A 402 3.26 -7.27 -14.95
N ARG A 403 3.67 -7.88 -16.07
CA ARG A 403 5.07 -8.31 -16.27
C ARG A 403 6.08 -7.15 -16.29
N ALA A 404 5.65 -5.95 -16.67
CA ALA A 404 6.54 -4.78 -16.76
C ALA A 404 6.80 -4.14 -15.38
N THR A 405 5.79 -4.08 -14.52
CA THR A 405 5.87 -3.43 -13.21
C THR A 405 6.00 -4.42 -12.05
N GLY A 406 5.57 -5.66 -12.24
CA GLY A 406 5.45 -6.67 -11.19
C GLY A 406 4.28 -6.41 -10.23
N LEU A 407 3.42 -5.42 -10.52
CA LEU A 407 2.24 -5.09 -9.73
C LEU A 407 1.05 -5.99 -10.11
N ALA A 408 0.18 -6.24 -9.16
CA ALA A 408 -1.09 -6.91 -9.42
C ALA A 408 -2.02 -6.01 -10.24
N TYR A 409 -2.63 -6.57 -11.28
CA TYR A 409 -3.74 -5.93 -11.99
C TYR A 409 -4.96 -5.80 -11.08
N ASP A 410 -5.82 -4.80 -11.32
CA ASP A 410 -7.07 -4.65 -10.58
C ASP A 410 -8.04 -5.79 -10.87
N ALA A 411 -8.09 -6.29 -12.12
CA ALA A 411 -8.88 -7.49 -12.44
C ALA A 411 -8.31 -8.25 -13.63
N VAL A 412 -8.47 -9.56 -13.59
CA VAL A 412 -8.14 -10.49 -14.69
C VAL A 412 -9.30 -11.49 -14.86
N SER A 413 -9.34 -12.19 -15.99
CA SER A 413 -10.20 -13.36 -16.13
C SER A 413 -9.60 -14.55 -15.36
N LYS A 414 -10.40 -15.60 -15.12
CA LYS A 414 -9.90 -16.88 -14.56
C LYS A 414 -8.74 -17.49 -15.38
N SER A 415 -8.64 -17.17 -16.67
CA SER A 415 -7.53 -17.59 -17.53
C SER A 415 -6.33 -16.63 -17.54
N GLY A 416 -6.33 -15.60 -16.70
CA GLY A 416 -5.22 -14.64 -16.58
C GLY A 416 -5.19 -13.53 -17.64
N ILE A 417 -6.28 -13.33 -18.40
CA ILE A 417 -6.37 -12.21 -19.35
C ILE A 417 -6.70 -10.94 -18.57
N PRO A 418 -5.89 -9.87 -18.63
CA PRO A 418 -6.18 -8.62 -17.93
C PRO A 418 -7.47 -7.98 -18.44
N LEU A 419 -8.44 -7.81 -17.52
CA LEU A 419 -9.73 -7.14 -17.76
C LEU A 419 -9.64 -5.66 -17.37
N VAL A 420 -9.00 -5.35 -16.24
CA VAL A 420 -8.68 -4.00 -15.80
C VAL A 420 -7.18 -3.88 -15.65
N ARG A 421 -6.56 -3.14 -16.54
CA ARG A 421 -5.09 -3.07 -16.69
C ARG A 421 -4.41 -2.05 -15.77
N THR A 422 -5.14 -1.47 -14.86
CA THR A 422 -4.60 -0.63 -13.79
C THR A 422 -4.17 -1.47 -12.60
N SER A 423 -3.39 -0.85 -11.72
CA SER A 423 -2.91 -1.45 -10.47
C SER A 423 -3.12 -0.44 -9.34
N ARG A 424 -4.01 -0.77 -8.40
CA ARG A 424 -4.19 0.00 -7.17
C ARG A 424 -3.16 -0.38 -6.12
N SER A 425 -3.00 0.45 -5.11
CA SER A 425 -2.05 0.24 -4.02
C SER A 425 -2.45 -0.92 -3.10
N TRP A 426 -3.75 -1.10 -2.80
CA TRP A 426 -4.21 -2.13 -1.88
C TRP A 426 -3.90 -3.58 -2.30
N PRO A 427 -3.98 -4.00 -3.59
CA PRO A 427 -3.58 -5.35 -3.97
C PRO A 427 -2.10 -5.64 -3.71
N GLN A 428 -1.25 -4.61 -3.71
CA GLN A 428 0.17 -4.75 -3.44
C GLN A 428 0.43 -4.95 -1.94
N THR A 429 -0.35 -4.29 -1.07
CA THR A 429 -0.30 -4.52 0.38
C THR A 429 -0.79 -5.92 0.73
N GLU A 430 -1.84 -6.40 0.06
CA GLU A 430 -2.34 -7.77 0.26
C GLU A 430 -1.36 -8.82 -0.22
N ALA A 431 -0.65 -8.58 -1.35
CA ALA A 431 0.41 -9.45 -1.82
C ALA A 431 1.57 -9.57 -0.80
N LEU A 432 1.92 -8.47 -0.13
CA LEU A 432 2.91 -8.46 0.95
C LEU A 432 2.41 -9.24 2.17
N LYS A 433 1.17 -9.03 2.62
CA LYS A 433 0.54 -9.76 3.73
C LYS A 433 0.50 -11.27 3.46
N ALA A 434 0.07 -11.66 2.26
CA ALA A 434 -0.01 -13.06 1.87
C ALA A 434 1.37 -13.74 1.85
N ALA A 435 2.41 -13.06 1.35
CA ALA A 435 3.76 -13.59 1.37
C ALA A 435 4.26 -13.83 2.81
N MET A 436 4.05 -12.86 3.71
CA MET A 436 4.38 -13.01 5.14
C MET A 436 3.57 -14.12 5.83
N ALA A 437 2.29 -14.25 5.49
CA ALA A 437 1.45 -15.31 6.04
C ALA A 437 1.94 -16.71 5.61
N LEU A 438 2.31 -16.86 4.33
CA LEU A 438 2.83 -18.13 3.81
C LEU A 438 4.21 -18.49 4.38
N ASP A 439 5.05 -17.50 4.68
CA ASP A 439 6.35 -17.72 5.35
C ASP A 439 6.18 -18.37 6.73
N ARG A 440 5.18 -17.92 7.52
CA ARG A 440 4.89 -18.47 8.86
C ARG A 440 4.52 -19.95 8.87
N ILE A 441 3.89 -20.47 7.83
CA ILE A 441 3.39 -21.86 7.77
C ILE A 441 4.39 -22.84 7.14
N HIS A 442 5.69 -22.58 7.28
CA HIS A 442 6.79 -23.44 6.83
C HIS A 442 6.63 -23.90 5.37
N GLY A 443 6.58 -22.93 4.49
CA GLY A 443 6.66 -23.12 3.05
C GLY A 443 8.09 -22.91 2.53
N PRO A 444 8.25 -22.66 1.22
CA PRO A 444 9.50 -22.16 0.67
C PRO A 444 9.90 -20.86 1.36
N ASP A 445 11.21 -20.57 1.43
CA ASP A 445 11.71 -19.29 1.96
C ASP A 445 11.09 -18.13 1.18
N MET A 446 10.17 -17.39 1.84
CA MET A 446 9.45 -16.27 1.26
C MET A 446 10.14 -14.92 1.51
N LYS A 447 11.24 -14.89 2.27
CA LYS A 447 11.94 -13.63 2.59
C LYS A 447 12.30 -12.80 1.35
N PRO A 448 12.89 -13.38 0.27
CA PRO A 448 13.17 -12.61 -0.93
C PRO A 448 11.92 -12.03 -1.60
N GLU A 449 10.80 -12.77 -1.55
CA GLU A 449 9.53 -12.31 -2.12
C GLU A 449 8.89 -11.22 -1.25
N ILE A 450 8.95 -11.34 0.07
CA ILE A 450 8.48 -10.31 1.02
C ILE A 450 9.20 -8.99 0.77
N GLU A 451 10.54 -9.02 0.68
CA GLU A 451 11.34 -7.84 0.37
C GLU A 451 11.02 -7.25 -1.00
N ALA A 452 10.87 -8.11 -2.01
CA ALA A 452 10.50 -7.68 -3.35
C ALA A 452 9.11 -7.01 -3.40
N ARG A 453 8.11 -7.51 -2.62
CA ARG A 453 6.78 -6.90 -2.52
C ARG A 453 6.83 -5.56 -1.80
N ALA A 454 7.54 -5.48 -0.67
CA ALA A 454 7.74 -4.22 0.05
C ALA A 454 8.41 -3.17 -0.85
N ASN A 455 9.48 -3.55 -1.57
CA ASN A 455 10.16 -2.66 -2.52
C ASN A 455 9.23 -2.17 -3.64
N ARG A 456 8.40 -3.05 -4.22
CA ARG A 456 7.46 -2.65 -5.28
C ARG A 456 6.40 -1.69 -4.76
N LEU A 457 5.85 -1.94 -3.56
CA LEU A 457 4.89 -1.03 -2.92
C LEU A 457 5.49 0.37 -2.75
N PHE A 458 6.70 0.45 -2.19
CA PHE A 458 7.39 1.73 -2.00
C PHE A 458 7.69 2.41 -3.33
N ARG A 459 8.36 1.73 -4.25
CA ARG A 459 8.76 2.25 -5.54
C ARG A 459 7.61 2.84 -6.36
N TRP A 460 6.47 2.16 -6.38
CA TRP A 460 5.40 2.51 -7.31
C TRP A 460 4.29 3.36 -6.68
N HIS A 461 4.06 3.19 -5.38
CA HIS A 461 2.93 3.83 -4.71
C HIS A 461 3.32 4.84 -3.65
N ILE A 462 4.42 4.64 -2.93
CA ILE A 462 4.79 5.50 -1.80
C ILE A 462 5.80 6.57 -2.22
N GLU A 463 6.98 6.18 -2.71
CA GLU A 463 8.08 7.11 -3.04
C GLU A 463 7.71 8.16 -4.10
N PRO A 464 6.87 7.88 -5.13
CA PRO A 464 6.47 8.90 -6.08
C PRO A 464 5.45 9.91 -5.55
N ALA A 465 4.88 9.67 -4.36
CA ALA A 465 3.90 10.54 -3.75
C ALA A 465 4.57 11.58 -2.83
N PRO A 466 3.90 12.70 -2.53
CA PRO A 466 4.33 13.61 -1.47
C PRO A 466 4.41 12.90 -0.10
N GLU A 467 5.17 13.50 0.83
CA GLU A 467 5.40 13.00 2.19
C GLU A 467 4.09 12.60 2.88
N GLY A 468 4.04 11.38 3.43
CA GLY A 468 2.87 10.83 4.11
C GLY A 468 1.69 10.45 3.21
N MET A 469 1.83 10.55 1.89
CA MET A 469 0.83 10.21 0.89
C MET A 469 1.21 8.96 0.08
N TRP A 470 0.33 8.53 -0.81
CA TRP A 470 0.59 7.45 -1.78
C TRP A 470 -0.15 7.70 -3.10
N ILE A 471 0.37 7.13 -4.18
CA ILE A 471 -0.34 7.05 -5.47
C ILE A 471 -1.23 5.81 -5.42
N ASP A 472 -2.55 5.99 -5.41
CA ASP A 472 -3.45 4.83 -5.34
C ASP A 472 -3.54 4.06 -6.65
N LEU A 473 -3.64 4.74 -7.78
CA LEU A 473 -3.90 4.14 -9.08
C LEU A 473 -2.77 4.38 -10.07
N ILE A 474 -2.27 3.30 -10.66
CA ILE A 474 -1.19 3.30 -11.66
C ILE A 474 -1.69 2.56 -12.91
N ASP A 475 -1.38 3.06 -14.12
CA ASP A 475 -1.69 2.37 -15.36
C ASP A 475 -0.67 1.23 -15.69
N GLU A 476 -0.95 0.48 -16.74
CA GLU A 476 -0.10 -0.65 -17.17
C GLU A 476 1.35 -0.25 -17.53
N LYS A 477 1.62 1.03 -17.75
CA LYS A 477 2.95 1.59 -18.08
C LYS A 477 3.64 2.22 -16.86
N GLY A 478 3.08 2.09 -15.67
CA GLY A 478 3.64 2.65 -14.45
C GLY A 478 3.35 4.14 -14.23
N ARG A 479 2.40 4.75 -14.94
CA ARG A 479 2.06 6.16 -14.78
C ARG A 479 0.95 6.34 -13.76
N ALA A 480 1.11 7.31 -12.85
CA ALA A 480 0.09 7.68 -11.89
C ALA A 480 -1.20 8.18 -12.59
N LYS A 481 -2.34 7.72 -12.08
CA LYS A 481 -3.68 8.05 -12.59
C LYS A 481 -4.59 8.68 -11.54
N SER A 482 -4.30 8.49 -10.25
CA SER A 482 -5.09 9.11 -9.18
C SER A 482 -4.70 10.58 -9.00
N ALA A 483 -5.70 11.43 -8.88
CA ALA A 483 -5.55 12.82 -8.43
C ALA A 483 -5.69 12.93 -6.91
N ASP A 484 -6.33 11.94 -6.29
CA ASP A 484 -6.68 11.91 -4.88
C ASP A 484 -6.10 10.68 -4.20
N VAL A 485 -5.95 10.79 -2.88
CA VAL A 485 -5.49 9.73 -1.96
C VAL A 485 -6.70 9.27 -1.15
N PRO A 486 -7.29 8.10 -1.46
CA PRO A 486 -8.51 7.65 -0.79
C PRO A 486 -8.21 7.15 0.63
N ALA A 487 -8.91 7.70 1.62
CA ALA A 487 -8.77 7.33 3.03
C ALA A 487 -9.06 5.85 3.29
N SER A 488 -9.93 5.24 2.47
CA SER A 488 -10.28 3.82 2.60
C SER A 488 -9.11 2.85 2.36
N ILE A 489 -8.01 3.31 1.75
CA ILE A 489 -6.81 2.50 1.49
C ILE A 489 -5.86 2.52 2.69
N PHE A 490 -5.93 3.55 3.52
CA PHE A 490 -5.02 3.73 4.64
C PHE A 490 -4.93 2.49 5.56
N TYR A 491 -6.06 1.82 5.81
CA TYR A 491 -6.07 0.61 6.64
C TYR A 491 -5.23 -0.53 6.05
N HIS A 492 -5.26 -0.73 4.73
CA HIS A 492 -4.45 -1.75 4.06
C HIS A 492 -2.95 -1.48 4.23
N LEU A 493 -2.54 -0.21 4.06
CA LEU A 493 -1.16 0.21 4.24
C LEU A 493 -0.70 0.03 5.69
N VAL A 494 -1.50 0.53 6.65
CA VAL A 494 -1.18 0.40 8.07
C VAL A 494 -1.07 -1.07 8.47
N TYR A 495 -2.02 -1.91 8.05
CA TYR A 495 -1.98 -3.34 8.39
C TYR A 495 -0.75 -4.04 7.81
N ALA A 496 -0.54 -3.93 6.50
CA ALA A 496 0.56 -4.63 5.84
C ALA A 496 1.93 -4.20 6.38
N LEU A 497 2.14 -2.88 6.55
CA LEU A 497 3.41 -2.35 6.99
C LEU A 497 3.69 -2.62 8.47
N THR A 498 2.66 -2.57 9.34
CA THR A 498 2.83 -2.97 10.74
C THR A 498 3.04 -4.47 10.89
N ALA A 499 2.39 -5.29 10.05
CA ALA A 499 2.66 -6.73 10.01
C ALA A 499 4.12 -7.01 9.63
N TYR A 500 4.68 -6.29 8.64
CA TYR A 500 6.09 -6.39 8.27
C TYR A 500 7.01 -6.06 9.46
N LEU A 501 6.74 -4.94 10.16
CA LEU A 501 7.56 -4.54 11.32
C LEU A 501 7.53 -5.56 12.46
N ARG A 502 6.43 -6.30 12.62
CA ARG A 502 6.33 -7.37 13.64
C ARG A 502 7.17 -8.60 13.30
N THR A 503 7.35 -8.91 12.02
CA THR A 503 8.20 -10.06 11.61
C THR A 503 9.66 -9.83 11.94
N GLU A 504 10.16 -8.60 11.88
CA GLU A 504 11.54 -8.24 12.22
C GLU A 504 11.86 -8.33 13.72
N HIS A 505 10.85 -8.20 14.58
CA HIS A 505 11.04 -8.32 16.04
C HIS A 505 10.95 -9.76 16.55
N ALA A 506 10.55 -10.71 15.71
CA ALA A 506 10.40 -12.13 16.05
C ALA A 506 11.63 -12.97 15.68
N GLY A 507 12.64 -12.41 15.03
CA GLY A 507 13.94 -13.02 14.70
C GLY A 507 15.03 -12.40 15.55
#